data_03c4f60642c03cdffdfd8a11d472ccbf
#
_entry.id   03c4f60642c03cdffdfd8a11d472ccbf
#
_cell.length_a   1.000
_cell.length_b   1.000
_cell.length_c   1.000
_cell.angle_alpha   90.00
_cell.angle_beta   90.00
_cell.angle_gamma   90.00
#
_symmetry.space_group_name_H-M   'P 1'
#
loop_
_entity.id
_entity.type
_entity.pdbx_description
1 polymer ?
#
loop_
_entity_poly.entity_id
_entity_poly.type
_entity_poly.pdbx_seq_one_letter_code
_entity_poly.pdbx_strand_id
1 'polypeptide(L)'
;PGQGTTVRLQLPRAVVPVQAQVEAVAVHAANSGEKLVLVLEDEDDVRQTLCEQLHLLGYLTLEAANGEQAMHMLAASSEIDIFISDLMLPGGLSGVDVVNHAQAHYPQLSILLISGQDLRPAHNPALPDVALLRKPFTRGELAQALWKSEQSYR
;
A
#
# COMPACT_ATOMS: atom_id res chain seq x y z
N PRO A 1 11.63 -45.62 13.19
CA PRO A 1 11.92 -45.05 11.87
C PRO A 1 10.62 -44.75 11.16
N GLY A 2 10.38 -43.48 10.74
CA GLY A 2 9.16 -43.07 10.00
C GLY A 2 8.40 -41.88 10.55
N GLN A 3 8.79 -41.31 11.71
CA GLN A 3 8.25 -40.06 12.19
C GLN A 3 9.25 -38.95 11.88
N GLY A 4 8.86 -38.02 11.01
CA GLY A 4 9.68 -36.87 10.64
C GLY A 4 9.96 -35.95 11.85
N THR A 5 11.03 -35.15 11.77
CA THR A 5 11.37 -34.15 12.78
C THR A 5 10.85 -32.79 12.30
N THR A 6 10.04 -32.13 13.11
CA THR A 6 9.60 -30.74 12.87
C THR A 6 10.48 -29.82 13.70
N VAL A 7 11.20 -28.92 13.06
CA VAL A 7 11.96 -27.84 13.73
C VAL A 7 11.21 -26.55 13.57
N ARG A 8 10.81 -25.91 14.68
CA ARG A 8 10.20 -24.57 14.69
C ARG A 8 11.25 -23.57 15.15
N LEU A 9 11.68 -22.69 14.26
CA LEU A 9 12.51 -21.54 14.60
C LEU A 9 11.62 -20.33 14.90
N GLN A 10 11.76 -19.77 16.08
CA GLN A 10 11.19 -18.48 16.43
C GLN A 10 12.33 -17.46 16.52
N LEU A 11 12.39 -16.57 15.55
CA LEU A 11 13.32 -15.44 15.58
C LEU A 11 12.58 -14.19 16.04
N PRO A 12 13.15 -13.39 16.96
CA PRO A 12 12.56 -12.11 17.32
C PRO A 12 12.60 -11.19 16.11
N ARG A 13 11.46 -10.56 15.80
CA ARG A 13 11.38 -9.54 14.74
C ARG A 13 12.11 -8.28 15.23
N ALA A 14 13.08 -7.81 14.48
CA ALA A 14 13.69 -6.52 14.73
C ALA A 14 12.66 -5.42 14.42
N VAL A 15 12.27 -4.64 15.43
CA VAL A 15 11.37 -3.50 15.26
C VAL A 15 12.25 -2.30 14.88
N VAL A 16 12.30 -1.98 13.59
CA VAL A 16 12.89 -0.71 13.14
C VAL A 16 11.84 0.38 13.35
N PRO A 17 12.16 1.53 13.95
CA PRO A 17 11.23 2.63 14.08
C PRO A 17 10.70 3.04 12.68
N VAL A 18 9.39 3.26 12.57
CA VAL A 18 8.73 3.66 11.31
C VAL A 18 9.42 4.88 10.70
N GLN A 19 9.76 5.87 11.53
CA GLN A 19 10.45 7.09 11.10
C GLN A 19 11.76 6.79 10.36
N ALA A 20 12.63 5.95 10.93
CA ALA A 20 13.92 5.62 10.32
C ALA A 20 13.74 4.85 8.99
N GLN A 21 12.73 3.99 8.89
CA GLN A 21 12.41 3.27 7.66
C GLN A 21 11.94 4.24 6.56
N VAL A 22 11.02 5.13 6.88
CA VAL A 22 10.48 6.13 5.94
C VAL A 22 11.61 7.04 5.44
N GLU A 23 12.45 7.58 6.34
CA GLU A 23 13.56 8.45 5.96
C GLU A 23 14.56 7.74 5.02
N ALA A 24 14.92 6.49 5.32
CA ALA A 24 15.87 5.73 4.51
C ALA A 24 15.35 5.47 3.09
N VAL A 25 14.08 5.09 2.96
CA VAL A 25 13.48 4.80 1.65
C VAL A 25 13.21 6.09 0.87
N ALA A 26 12.75 7.15 1.53
CA ALA A 26 12.53 8.45 0.90
C ALA A 26 13.82 9.06 0.34
N VAL A 27 14.94 9.00 1.10
CA VAL A 27 16.25 9.44 0.61
C VAL A 27 16.70 8.63 -0.60
N HIS A 28 16.42 7.32 -0.63
CA HIS A 28 16.76 6.49 -1.79
C HIS A 28 15.91 6.88 -3.00
N ALA A 29 14.60 7.04 -2.84
CA ALA A 29 13.70 7.48 -3.91
C ALA A 29 14.13 8.83 -4.52
N ALA A 30 14.41 9.82 -3.67
CA ALA A 30 14.84 11.13 -4.10
C ALA A 30 16.16 11.11 -4.91
N ASN A 31 17.07 10.19 -4.57
CA ASN A 31 18.36 10.06 -5.26
C ASN A 31 18.28 9.24 -6.56
N SER A 32 17.41 8.26 -6.64
CA SER A 32 17.24 7.39 -7.83
C SER A 32 16.26 7.94 -8.86
N GLY A 33 15.39 8.88 -8.46
CA GLY A 33 14.29 9.36 -9.30
C GLY A 33 13.15 8.34 -9.47
N GLU A 34 13.16 7.27 -8.68
CA GLU A 34 12.10 6.25 -8.62
C GLU A 34 10.94 6.76 -7.77
N LYS A 35 9.72 6.40 -8.14
CA LYS A 35 8.53 6.75 -7.37
C LYS A 35 8.39 5.88 -6.14
N LEU A 36 7.97 6.50 -5.05
CA LEU A 36 7.75 5.85 -3.77
C LEU A 36 6.26 5.54 -3.56
N VAL A 37 5.95 4.26 -3.34
CA VAL A 37 4.61 3.74 -3.12
C VAL A 37 4.44 3.29 -1.68
N LEU A 38 3.45 3.83 -0.99
CA LEU A 38 3.00 3.29 0.30
C LEU A 38 1.92 2.24 0.05
N VAL A 39 2.12 1.04 0.57
CA VAL A 39 1.19 -0.10 0.46
C VAL A 39 0.58 -0.38 1.82
N LEU A 40 -0.75 -0.32 1.90
CA LEU A 40 -1.55 -0.66 3.08
C LEU A 40 -2.34 -1.94 2.81
N GLU A 41 -1.93 -3.03 3.44
CA GLU A 41 -2.53 -4.37 3.34
C GLU A 41 -2.24 -5.11 4.65
N ASP A 42 -3.22 -5.71 5.29
CA ASP A 42 -3.07 -6.38 6.58
C ASP A 42 -2.50 -7.79 6.47
N GLU A 43 -2.76 -8.48 5.36
CA GLU A 43 -2.27 -9.82 5.11
C GLU A 43 -0.82 -9.80 4.60
N ASP A 44 0.12 -10.30 5.41
CA ASP A 44 1.56 -10.24 5.15
C ASP A 44 1.94 -10.82 3.77
N ASP A 45 1.39 -11.99 3.39
CA ASP A 45 1.70 -12.67 2.13
C ASP A 45 1.17 -11.87 0.91
N VAL A 46 -0.01 -11.26 1.04
CA VAL A 46 -0.62 -10.42 0.00
C VAL A 46 0.17 -9.12 -0.15
N ARG A 47 0.54 -8.49 0.96
CA ARG A 47 1.34 -7.27 0.98
C ARG A 47 2.70 -7.50 0.34
N GLN A 48 3.41 -8.56 0.71
CA GLN A 48 4.70 -8.91 0.14
C GLN A 48 4.59 -9.17 -1.37
N THR A 49 3.60 -9.94 -1.82
CA THR A 49 3.36 -10.21 -3.24
C THR A 49 3.12 -8.91 -4.03
N LEU A 50 2.34 -7.99 -3.47
CA LEU A 50 2.07 -6.71 -4.10
C LEU A 50 3.34 -5.85 -4.20
N CYS A 51 4.15 -5.79 -3.14
CA CYS A 51 5.42 -5.08 -3.15
C CYS A 51 6.39 -5.67 -4.17
N GLU A 52 6.49 -6.99 -4.29
CA GLU A 52 7.32 -7.64 -5.32
C GLU A 52 6.87 -7.25 -6.74
N GLN A 53 5.56 -7.21 -7.01
CA GLN A 53 5.04 -6.75 -8.31
C GLN A 53 5.38 -5.28 -8.58
N LEU A 54 5.30 -4.41 -7.57
CA LEU A 54 5.68 -3.00 -7.67
C LEU A 54 7.17 -2.81 -7.94
N HIS A 55 8.03 -3.56 -7.26
CA HIS A 55 9.48 -3.56 -7.52
C HIS A 55 9.80 -3.97 -8.97
N LEU A 56 9.11 -5.00 -9.49
CA LEU A 56 9.26 -5.40 -10.89
C LEU A 56 8.78 -4.34 -11.90
N LEU A 57 7.94 -3.41 -11.46
CA LEU A 57 7.49 -2.25 -12.24
C LEU A 57 8.39 -1.02 -12.05
N GLY A 58 9.43 -1.10 -11.19
CA GLY A 58 10.40 -0.04 -10.96
C GLY A 58 10.00 0.96 -9.87
N TYR A 59 9.07 0.60 -8.97
CA TYR A 59 8.69 1.42 -7.82
C TYR A 59 9.47 1.02 -6.57
N LEU A 60 9.71 1.98 -5.68
CA LEU A 60 10.11 1.72 -4.30
C LEU A 60 8.87 1.61 -3.41
N THR A 61 8.93 0.78 -2.38
CA THR A 61 7.77 0.54 -1.51
C THR A 61 8.05 0.83 -0.04
N LEU A 62 7.04 1.39 0.61
CA LEU A 62 6.87 1.40 2.07
C LEU A 62 5.67 0.50 2.39
N GLU A 63 5.74 -0.25 3.47
CA GLU A 63 4.74 -1.23 3.86
C GLU A 63 4.06 -0.84 5.17
N ALA A 64 2.74 -0.83 5.17
CA ALA A 64 1.90 -0.65 6.35
C ALA A 64 0.95 -1.83 6.50
N ALA A 65 0.92 -2.44 7.70
CA ALA A 65 0.06 -3.57 8.01
C ALA A 65 -1.30 -3.14 8.59
N ASN A 66 -1.51 -1.86 8.86
CA ASN A 66 -2.76 -1.31 9.38
C ASN A 66 -2.87 0.19 9.10
N GLY A 67 -4.08 0.73 9.26
CA GLY A 67 -4.37 2.13 8.96
C GLY A 67 -3.57 3.13 9.81
N GLU A 68 -3.31 2.82 11.08
CA GLU A 68 -2.54 3.70 11.97
C GLU A 68 -1.09 3.83 11.52
N GLN A 69 -0.49 2.73 11.10
CA GLN A 69 0.87 2.72 10.55
C GLN A 69 0.93 3.51 9.24
N ALA A 70 -0.05 3.33 8.34
CA ALA A 70 -0.12 4.08 7.10
C ALA A 70 -0.25 5.59 7.35
N MET A 71 -1.11 6.00 8.28
CA MET A 71 -1.26 7.40 8.69
C MET A 71 0.04 8.00 9.22
N HIS A 72 0.77 7.23 10.04
CA HIS A 72 2.08 7.64 10.55
C HIS A 72 3.09 7.87 9.43
N MET A 73 3.13 6.96 8.44
CA MET A 73 4.05 7.07 7.30
C MET A 73 3.70 8.25 6.39
N LEU A 74 2.42 8.49 6.11
CA LEU A 74 1.96 9.65 5.34
C LEU A 74 2.33 10.97 6.02
N ALA A 75 2.23 11.03 7.36
CA ALA A 75 2.62 12.21 8.11
C ALA A 75 4.15 12.41 8.20
N ALA A 76 4.92 11.32 8.10
CA ALA A 76 6.37 11.34 8.24
C ALA A 76 7.12 11.72 6.96
N SER A 77 6.50 11.59 5.77
CA SER A 77 7.16 11.84 4.50
C SER A 77 6.25 12.46 3.46
N SER A 78 6.71 13.56 2.87
CA SER A 78 6.11 14.18 1.68
C SER A 78 6.58 13.55 0.36
N GLU A 79 7.51 12.59 0.42
CA GLU A 79 8.13 11.94 -0.74
C GLU A 79 7.31 10.74 -1.27
N ILE A 80 6.19 10.41 -0.62
CA ILE A 80 5.30 9.36 -1.08
C ILE A 80 4.50 9.88 -2.28
N ASP A 81 4.69 9.24 -3.44
CA ASP A 81 4.03 9.62 -4.70
C ASP A 81 2.68 8.94 -4.85
N ILE A 82 2.58 7.68 -4.42
CA ILE A 82 1.41 6.83 -4.62
C ILE A 82 1.05 6.14 -3.30
N PHE A 83 -0.24 6.09 -3.00
CA PHE A 83 -0.80 5.34 -1.88
C PHE A 83 -1.72 4.25 -2.41
N ILE A 84 -1.41 3.00 -2.11
CA ILE A 84 -2.25 1.82 -2.40
C ILE A 84 -2.83 1.32 -1.10
N SER A 85 -4.15 1.19 -1.04
CA SER A 85 -4.85 0.66 0.15
C SER A 85 -5.78 -0.48 -0.22
N ASP A 86 -5.71 -1.58 0.55
CA ASP A 86 -6.84 -2.51 0.58
C ASP A 86 -8.04 -1.80 1.21
N LEU A 87 -9.20 -2.06 0.64
CA LEU A 87 -10.46 -1.51 1.13
C LEU A 87 -10.87 -2.15 2.47
N MET A 88 -10.62 -3.45 2.61
CA MET A 88 -11.12 -4.29 3.71
C MET A 88 -10.00 -4.59 4.69
N LEU A 89 -9.82 -3.71 5.68
CA LEU A 89 -8.88 -3.93 6.76
C LEU A 89 -9.63 -4.34 8.04
N PRO A 90 -9.17 -5.36 8.77
CA PRO A 90 -9.78 -5.76 10.05
C PRO A 90 -9.40 -4.79 11.15
N GLY A 91 -10.40 -4.35 11.92
CA GLY A 91 -10.20 -3.54 13.14
C GLY A 91 -9.68 -2.12 12.88
N GLY A 92 -9.84 -1.22 13.83
CA GLY A 92 -9.27 0.14 13.77
C GLY A 92 -9.77 1.00 12.60
N LEU A 93 -8.84 1.72 11.97
CA LEU A 93 -9.09 2.54 10.80
C LEU A 93 -9.24 1.67 9.55
N SER A 94 -10.36 1.80 8.83
CA SER A 94 -10.57 1.12 7.56
C SER A 94 -9.71 1.75 6.44
N GLY A 95 -9.49 0.98 5.35
CA GLY A 95 -8.81 1.53 4.17
C GLY A 95 -9.49 2.77 3.61
N VAL A 96 -10.82 2.83 3.66
CA VAL A 96 -11.61 4.00 3.26
C VAL A 96 -11.33 5.22 4.13
N ASP A 97 -11.22 5.04 5.46
CA ASP A 97 -10.93 6.15 6.38
C ASP A 97 -9.56 6.75 6.10
N VAL A 98 -8.55 5.89 5.89
CA VAL A 98 -7.18 6.34 5.56
C VAL A 98 -7.15 7.04 4.20
N VAL A 99 -7.86 6.52 3.20
CA VAL A 99 -7.94 7.15 1.86
C VAL A 99 -8.64 8.50 1.92
N ASN A 100 -9.77 8.61 2.62
CA ASN A 100 -10.47 9.88 2.80
C ASN A 100 -9.58 10.93 3.49
N HIS A 101 -8.84 10.51 4.51
CA HIS A 101 -7.86 11.38 5.16
C HIS A 101 -6.75 11.80 4.19
N ALA A 102 -6.19 10.83 3.44
CA ALA A 102 -5.13 11.09 2.48
C ALA A 102 -5.57 12.08 1.39
N GLN A 103 -6.76 11.93 0.82
CA GLN A 103 -7.31 12.87 -0.17
C GLN A 103 -7.46 14.29 0.39
N ALA A 104 -7.88 14.41 1.65
CA ALA A 104 -8.11 15.72 2.27
C ALA A 104 -6.82 16.48 2.60
N HIS A 105 -5.72 15.76 2.92
CA HIS A 105 -4.49 16.36 3.45
C HIS A 105 -3.30 16.32 2.48
N TYR A 106 -3.33 15.41 1.49
CA TYR A 106 -2.23 15.20 0.53
C TYR A 106 -2.76 15.25 -0.91
N PRO A 107 -3.17 16.42 -1.41
CA PRO A 107 -3.84 16.54 -2.70
C PRO A 107 -2.99 16.14 -3.91
N GLN A 108 -1.66 16.05 -3.79
CA GLN A 108 -0.75 15.58 -4.84
C GLN A 108 -0.54 14.05 -4.81
N LEU A 109 -1.04 13.36 -3.78
CA LEU A 109 -0.84 11.93 -3.63
C LEU A 109 -1.75 11.16 -4.58
N SER A 110 -1.19 10.38 -5.49
CA SER A 110 -1.98 9.46 -6.32
C SER A 110 -2.51 8.31 -5.47
N ILE A 111 -3.80 8.00 -5.55
CA ILE A 111 -4.42 6.99 -4.69
C ILE A 111 -5.03 5.88 -5.55
N LEU A 112 -4.75 4.62 -5.16
CA LEU A 112 -5.32 3.42 -5.75
C LEU A 112 -5.92 2.55 -4.64
N LEU A 113 -7.24 2.32 -4.70
CA LEU A 113 -7.91 1.33 -3.87
C LEU A 113 -7.85 -0.05 -4.51
N ILE A 114 -7.61 -1.06 -3.68
CA ILE A 114 -7.68 -2.47 -4.10
C ILE A 114 -8.84 -3.13 -3.34
N SER A 115 -9.64 -3.96 -4.01
CA SER A 115 -10.78 -4.63 -3.38
C SER A 115 -10.98 -6.04 -3.92
N GLY A 116 -11.26 -6.98 -3.01
CA GLY A 116 -11.73 -8.33 -3.35
C GLY A 116 -13.22 -8.41 -3.68
N GLN A 117 -13.98 -7.35 -3.43
CA GLN A 117 -15.43 -7.30 -3.67
C GLN A 117 -15.76 -6.53 -4.95
N ASP A 118 -16.92 -6.84 -5.55
CA ASP A 118 -17.46 -6.13 -6.71
C ASP A 118 -18.13 -4.82 -6.26
N LEU A 119 -17.30 -3.85 -5.93
CA LEU A 119 -17.76 -2.54 -5.50
C LEU A 119 -17.81 -1.61 -6.71
N ARG A 120 -19.01 -1.40 -7.23
CA ARG A 120 -19.22 -0.36 -8.24
C ARG A 120 -19.41 0.97 -7.53
N PRO A 121 -18.62 2.02 -7.84
CA PRO A 121 -18.79 3.35 -7.23
C PRO A 121 -20.22 3.87 -7.31
N ALA A 122 -20.94 3.55 -8.40
CA ALA A 122 -22.33 3.94 -8.61
C ALA A 122 -23.31 3.36 -7.55
N HIS A 123 -22.94 2.37 -6.78
CA HIS A 123 -23.78 1.70 -5.79
C HIS A 123 -23.31 1.89 -4.34
N ASN A 124 -22.18 2.55 -4.14
CA ASN A 124 -21.66 2.80 -2.79
C ASN A 124 -21.16 4.27 -2.67
N PRO A 125 -22.04 5.20 -2.27
CA PRO A 125 -21.69 6.62 -2.13
C PRO A 125 -20.65 6.91 -1.03
N ALA A 126 -20.31 5.92 -0.21
CA ALA A 126 -19.27 6.04 0.81
C ALA A 126 -17.85 5.79 0.28
N LEU A 127 -17.72 5.29 -0.96
CA LEU A 127 -16.40 5.10 -1.57
C LEU A 127 -15.84 6.43 -2.06
N PRO A 128 -14.58 6.72 -1.77
CA PRO A 128 -13.88 7.89 -2.31
C PRO A 128 -13.78 7.78 -3.84
N ASP A 129 -13.80 8.94 -4.50
CA ASP A 129 -13.61 9.03 -5.96
C ASP A 129 -12.12 8.91 -6.29
N VAL A 130 -11.62 7.67 -6.30
CA VAL A 130 -10.24 7.30 -6.61
C VAL A 130 -10.21 6.10 -7.56
N ALA A 131 -9.05 5.84 -8.15
CA ALA A 131 -8.85 4.65 -8.97
C ALA A 131 -9.11 3.38 -8.13
N LEU A 132 -9.80 2.40 -8.71
CA LEU A 132 -10.13 1.13 -8.07
C LEU A 132 -9.58 -0.03 -8.91
N LEU A 133 -8.90 -0.98 -8.26
CA LEU A 133 -8.41 -2.23 -8.84
C LEU A 133 -9.05 -3.43 -8.12
N ARG A 134 -9.61 -4.35 -8.87
CA ARG A 134 -10.28 -5.53 -8.31
C ARG A 134 -9.32 -6.72 -8.19
N LYS A 135 -9.32 -7.39 -7.03
CA LYS A 135 -8.65 -8.70 -6.84
C LYS A 135 -9.52 -9.84 -7.44
N PRO A 136 -8.93 -10.86 -8.09
CA PRO A 136 -7.52 -10.99 -8.43
C PRO A 136 -7.16 -10.14 -9.65
N PHE A 137 -5.94 -9.65 -9.72
CA PHE A 137 -5.41 -8.85 -10.83
C PHE A 137 -4.03 -9.33 -11.27
N THR A 138 -3.71 -9.05 -12.51
CA THR A 138 -2.41 -9.28 -13.09
C THR A 138 -1.49 -8.07 -12.88
N ARG A 139 -0.17 -8.27 -13.02
CA ARG A 139 0.78 -7.14 -12.99
C ARG A 139 0.50 -6.09 -14.07
N GLY A 140 0.00 -6.49 -15.23
CA GLY A 140 -0.38 -5.56 -16.29
C GLY A 140 -1.58 -4.68 -15.90
N GLU A 141 -2.58 -5.24 -15.23
CA GLU A 141 -3.73 -4.51 -14.71
C GLU A 141 -3.33 -3.57 -13.57
N LEU A 142 -2.41 -4.00 -12.69
CA LEU A 142 -1.82 -3.14 -11.66
C LEU A 142 -1.11 -1.94 -12.28
N ALA A 143 -0.24 -2.16 -13.27
CA ALA A 143 0.46 -1.08 -13.98
C ALA A 143 -0.50 -0.09 -14.64
N GLN A 144 -1.56 -0.59 -15.28
CA GLN A 144 -2.58 0.25 -15.90
C GLN A 144 -3.38 1.06 -14.87
N ALA A 145 -3.71 0.46 -13.71
CA ALA A 145 -4.43 1.14 -12.64
C ALA A 145 -3.57 2.25 -12.01
N LEU A 146 -2.28 1.99 -11.78
CA LEU A 146 -1.31 2.99 -11.32
C LEU A 146 -1.20 4.16 -12.28
N TRP A 147 -1.04 3.89 -13.57
CA TRP A 147 -1.00 4.94 -14.56
C TRP A 147 -2.27 5.80 -14.57
N LYS A 148 -3.45 5.20 -14.44
CA LYS A 148 -4.72 5.92 -14.35
C LYS A 148 -4.81 6.77 -13.09
N SER A 149 -4.40 6.25 -11.92
CA SER A 149 -4.42 7.01 -10.68
C SER A 149 -3.56 8.26 -10.76
N GLU A 150 -2.40 8.18 -11.40
CA GLU A 150 -1.51 9.33 -11.61
C GLU A 150 -2.08 10.40 -12.55
N GLN A 151 -2.92 10.02 -13.52
CA GLN A 151 -3.56 10.98 -14.43
C GLN A 151 -4.71 11.75 -13.78
N SER A 152 -5.35 11.20 -12.77
CA SER A 152 -6.48 11.82 -12.07
C SER A 152 -6.06 12.99 -11.18
N TYR A 153 -4.75 13.13 -10.90
CA TYR A 153 -4.18 14.16 -10.02
C TYR A 153 -3.32 15.20 -10.76
N ARG A 154 -3.35 15.22 -12.06
CA ARG A 154 -2.81 16.29 -12.91
C ARG A 154 -3.93 17.23 -13.36
#